data_b123c9e697ac5f1fb2734e6ee9002a6e
#
_entry.id   b123c9e697ac5f1fb2734e6ee9002a6e
#
_cell.length_a   1.000
_cell.length_b   1.000
_cell.length_c   1.000
_cell.angle_alpha   90.00
_cell.angle_beta   90.00
_cell.angle_gamma   90.00
#
_symmetry.space_group_name_H-M   'P 1'
#
loop_
_entity.id
_entity.type
_entity.pdbx_description
1 polymer ?
#
loop_
_entity_poly.entity_id
_entity_poly.type
_entity_poly.pdbx_seq_one_letter_code
_entity_poly.pdbx_strand_id
1 'polypeptide(L)'
;MKIAKLALLATVIAATPIAASAQDVGATVYGNDDAPVGTVTANDGTTVTIDPGAHMAPLPANLLAEREIGWSINATQAQVNALMDQQVAQARAAADAQAAAEAEAAAKLDAALAVGTAVITSDAQPLGTISELDDANIVVSNETVGLVTLPRDFFALDADDQLVARANLADILAAVQGG
;
A
#
# COMPACT_ATOMS: atom_id res chain seq x y z
N MET A 1 -29.34 69.78 34.65
CA MET A 1 -28.73 68.44 34.85
C MET A 1 -28.36 67.85 33.52
N LYS A 2 -27.09 67.80 33.23
CA LYS A 2 -26.53 67.30 31.90
C LYS A 2 -26.13 65.88 32.09
N ILE A 3 -26.77 64.98 31.34
CA ILE A 3 -26.44 63.57 31.34
C ILE A 3 -25.41 63.32 30.26
N ALA A 4 -24.18 63.00 30.63
CA ALA A 4 -23.12 62.61 29.72
C ALA A 4 -23.34 61.18 29.21
N LYS A 5 -23.47 61.03 27.90
CA LYS A 5 -23.48 59.73 27.20
C LYS A 5 -22.05 59.22 27.04
N LEU A 6 -21.71 58.16 27.75
CA LEU A 6 -20.45 57.44 27.58
C LEU A 6 -20.64 56.53 26.38
N ALA A 7 -19.92 56.80 25.31
CA ALA A 7 -19.84 55.91 24.13
C ALA A 7 -18.75 54.85 24.37
N LEU A 8 -19.15 53.59 24.53
CA LEU A 8 -18.25 52.45 24.65
C LEU A 8 -17.78 52.06 23.24
N LEU A 9 -16.53 52.36 22.90
CA LEU A 9 -15.90 51.87 21.66
C LEU A 9 -15.52 50.42 21.86
N ALA A 10 -16.29 49.49 21.33
CA ALA A 10 -15.93 48.10 21.23
C ALA A 10 -14.93 47.92 20.07
N THR A 11 -13.67 47.77 20.39
CA THR A 11 -12.62 47.40 19.39
C THR A 11 -12.77 45.93 19.08
N VAL A 12 -13.40 45.60 17.97
CA VAL A 12 -13.41 44.25 17.41
C VAL A 12 -12.02 43.97 16.84
N ILE A 13 -11.22 43.21 17.58
CA ILE A 13 -10.01 42.60 17.02
C ILE A 13 -10.47 41.49 16.07
N ALA A 14 -10.55 41.78 14.79
CA ALA A 14 -10.66 40.76 13.76
C ALA A 14 -9.37 39.95 13.79
N ALA A 15 -9.41 38.78 14.44
CA ALA A 15 -8.42 37.76 14.24
C ALA A 15 -8.56 37.31 12.79
N THR A 16 -7.75 37.87 11.91
CA THR A 16 -7.53 37.30 10.58
C THR A 16 -6.97 35.89 10.80
N PRO A 17 -7.65 34.83 10.33
CA PRO A 17 -6.98 33.53 10.26
C PRO A 17 -5.73 33.76 9.39
N ILE A 18 -4.56 33.53 9.95
CA ILE A 18 -3.36 33.32 9.17
C ILE A 18 -3.67 32.03 8.42
N ALA A 19 -4.18 32.17 7.19
CA ALA A 19 -4.20 31.07 6.26
C ALA A 19 -2.73 30.62 6.19
N ALA A 20 -2.44 29.43 6.71
CA ALA A 20 -1.20 28.76 6.42
C ALA A 20 -1.06 28.85 4.90
N SER A 21 -0.05 29.56 4.41
CA SER A 21 0.16 29.74 2.98
C SER A 21 0.40 28.35 2.42
N ALA A 22 -0.67 27.71 1.95
CA ALA A 22 -0.55 26.48 1.19
C ALA A 22 0.26 26.89 -0.05
N GLN A 23 1.39 26.21 -0.26
CA GLN A 23 2.18 26.42 -1.45
C GLN A 23 1.26 26.23 -2.65
N ASP A 24 1.06 27.30 -3.43
CA ASP A 24 0.09 27.29 -4.52
C ASP A 24 0.51 26.28 -5.60
N VAL A 25 -0.46 25.51 -6.05
CA VAL A 25 -0.27 24.63 -7.22
C VAL A 25 0.11 25.51 -8.41
N GLY A 26 1.19 25.16 -9.10
CA GLY A 26 1.79 25.95 -10.16
C GLY A 26 2.94 26.85 -9.70
N ALA A 27 3.20 26.98 -8.41
CA ALA A 27 4.36 27.74 -7.90
C ALA A 27 5.68 27.02 -8.24
N THR A 28 6.69 27.81 -8.59
CA THR A 28 8.05 27.29 -8.81
C THR A 28 8.76 27.11 -7.48
N VAL A 29 9.38 25.95 -7.29
CA VAL A 29 10.24 25.65 -6.14
C VAL A 29 11.70 25.76 -6.57
N TYR A 30 12.49 26.47 -5.78
CA TYR A 30 13.92 26.73 -6.03
C TYR A 30 14.80 25.85 -5.13
N GLY A 31 15.96 25.50 -5.62
CA GLY A 31 16.97 24.77 -4.87
C GLY A 31 17.83 25.67 -3.96
N ASN A 32 18.77 25.04 -3.28
CA ASN A 32 19.79 25.75 -2.49
C ASN A 32 20.85 26.47 -3.35
N ASP A 33 20.82 26.25 -4.65
CA ASP A 33 21.62 26.90 -5.70
C ASP A 33 20.85 28.02 -6.42
N ASP A 34 19.68 28.41 -5.90
CA ASP A 34 18.71 29.36 -6.45
C ASP A 34 18.23 29.02 -7.88
N ALA A 35 18.51 27.79 -8.34
CA ALA A 35 17.98 27.27 -9.59
C ALA A 35 16.57 26.65 -9.38
N PRO A 36 15.70 26.66 -10.41
CA PRO A 36 14.41 26.01 -10.33
C PRO A 36 14.59 24.49 -10.21
N VAL A 37 13.99 23.91 -9.17
CA VAL A 37 13.97 22.46 -8.95
C VAL A 37 12.76 21.87 -9.64
N GLY A 38 11.61 22.51 -9.58
CA GLY A 38 10.38 22.01 -10.17
C GLY A 38 9.18 22.90 -9.87
N THR A 39 8.00 22.44 -10.26
CA THR A 39 6.73 23.14 -10.05
C THR A 39 5.84 22.34 -9.10
N VAL A 40 5.14 23.00 -8.21
CA VAL A 40 4.15 22.38 -7.33
C VAL A 40 2.97 21.88 -8.16
N THR A 41 2.72 20.58 -8.13
CA THR A 41 1.60 19.93 -8.84
C THR A 41 0.45 19.57 -7.93
N ALA A 42 0.72 19.32 -6.64
CA ALA A 42 -0.28 19.05 -5.63
C ALA A 42 0.20 19.50 -4.25
N ASN A 43 -0.75 19.88 -3.39
CA ASN A 43 -0.48 20.24 -2.00
C ASN A 43 -1.69 19.87 -1.15
N ASP A 44 -1.47 19.00 -0.15
CA ASP A 44 -2.51 18.59 0.82
C ASP A 44 -2.32 19.22 2.20
N GLY A 45 -1.39 20.18 2.32
CA GLY A 45 -1.04 20.87 3.58
C GLY A 45 0.01 20.15 4.42
N THR A 46 0.25 18.87 4.19
CA THR A 46 1.27 18.04 4.86
C THR A 46 2.37 17.65 3.89
N THR A 47 1.97 17.33 2.66
CA THR A 47 2.85 16.91 1.57
C THR A 47 2.65 17.83 0.37
N VAL A 48 3.73 18.28 -0.20
CA VAL A 48 3.77 19.05 -1.45
C VAL A 48 4.43 18.19 -2.51
N THR A 49 3.72 17.94 -3.59
CA THR A 49 4.27 17.20 -4.73
C THR A 49 4.83 18.20 -5.72
N ILE A 50 6.10 18.08 -6.05
CA ILE A 50 6.77 18.88 -7.07
C ILE A 50 7.09 18.02 -8.29
N ASP A 51 7.07 18.64 -9.46
CA ASP A 51 7.52 18.03 -10.72
C ASP A 51 8.87 18.62 -11.12
N PRO A 52 9.99 17.89 -10.86
CA PRO A 52 11.32 18.31 -11.29
C PRO A 52 11.65 17.89 -12.74
N GLY A 53 10.67 17.38 -13.47
CA GLY A 53 10.79 17.02 -14.88
C GLY A 53 11.06 15.56 -15.20
N ALA A 54 11.54 14.75 -14.26
CA ALA A 54 11.76 13.31 -14.45
C ALA A 54 10.72 12.46 -13.73
N HIS A 55 10.53 12.71 -12.44
CA HIS A 55 9.59 12.00 -11.58
C HIS A 55 8.89 12.98 -10.65
N MET A 56 7.63 12.76 -10.35
CA MET A 56 6.96 13.53 -9.31
C MET A 56 7.56 13.21 -7.95
N ALA A 57 7.94 14.25 -7.20
CA ALA A 57 8.56 14.13 -5.89
C ALA A 57 7.62 14.63 -4.80
N PRO A 58 6.99 13.72 -4.02
CA PRO A 58 6.25 14.11 -2.84
C PRO A 58 7.24 14.48 -1.72
N LEU A 59 7.16 15.70 -1.24
CA LEU A 59 8.01 16.23 -0.18
C LEU A 59 7.14 16.67 1.00
N PRO A 60 7.55 16.44 2.24
CA PRO A 60 6.91 17.03 3.39
C PRO A 60 6.92 18.57 3.29
N ALA A 61 5.79 19.21 3.55
CA ALA A 61 5.63 20.66 3.43
C ALA A 61 6.63 21.44 4.32
N ASN A 62 7.05 20.86 5.44
CA ASN A 62 8.03 21.45 6.35
C ASN A 62 9.46 21.50 5.80
N LEU A 63 9.75 20.84 4.68
CA LEU A 63 11.04 20.96 3.99
C LEU A 63 11.10 22.16 3.03
N LEU A 64 9.95 22.76 2.74
CA LEU A 64 9.87 23.95 1.92
C LEU A 64 9.95 25.19 2.82
N ALA A 65 10.81 26.12 2.46
CA ALA A 65 10.98 27.40 3.11
C ALA A 65 10.63 28.53 2.12
N GLU A 66 9.93 29.55 2.60
CA GLU A 66 9.64 30.74 1.82
C GLU A 66 10.88 31.66 1.83
N ARG A 67 11.31 32.07 0.66
CA ARG A 67 12.40 33.04 0.43
C ARG A 67 11.90 34.19 -0.43
N GLU A 68 12.71 35.23 -0.57
CA GLU A 68 12.37 36.38 -1.44
C GLU A 68 12.12 35.98 -2.90
N ILE A 69 12.75 34.90 -3.37
CA ILE A 69 12.58 34.35 -4.73
C ILE A 69 11.41 33.39 -4.87
N GLY A 70 10.75 33.02 -3.75
CA GLY A 70 9.66 32.05 -3.69
C GLY A 70 9.95 30.86 -2.80
N TRP A 71 9.22 29.78 -2.98
CA TRP A 71 9.40 28.54 -2.24
C TRP A 71 10.72 27.87 -2.58
N SER A 72 11.43 27.40 -1.58
CA SER A 72 12.74 26.78 -1.76
C SER A 72 12.91 25.53 -0.89
N ILE A 73 13.74 24.60 -1.38
CA ILE A 73 14.18 23.40 -0.66
C ILE A 73 15.71 23.40 -0.55
N ASN A 74 16.22 22.71 0.48
CA ASN A 74 17.66 22.56 0.66
C ASN A 74 18.22 21.39 -0.18
N ALA A 75 17.86 21.34 -1.45
CA ALA A 75 18.36 20.37 -2.42
C ALA A 75 18.35 20.98 -3.82
N THR A 76 19.17 20.46 -4.70
CA THR A 76 19.15 20.81 -6.13
C THR A 76 18.20 19.89 -6.90
N GLN A 77 17.78 20.31 -8.09
CA GLN A 77 16.98 19.47 -8.99
C GLN A 77 17.64 18.10 -9.25
N ALA A 78 18.95 18.09 -9.48
CA ALA A 78 19.70 16.87 -9.71
C ALA A 78 19.66 15.92 -8.50
N GLN A 79 19.74 16.45 -7.28
CA GLN A 79 19.64 15.65 -6.05
C GLN A 79 18.24 15.09 -5.85
N VAL A 80 17.20 15.88 -6.13
CA VAL A 80 15.81 15.39 -6.05
C VAL A 80 15.56 14.29 -7.07
N ASN A 81 15.98 14.48 -8.33
CA ASN A 81 15.86 13.46 -9.36
C ASN A 81 16.61 12.17 -8.99
N ALA A 82 17.87 12.28 -8.53
CA ALA A 82 18.66 11.12 -8.12
C ALA A 82 18.00 10.34 -6.95
N LEU A 83 17.41 11.06 -6.00
CA LEU A 83 16.68 10.44 -4.90
C LEU A 83 15.43 9.68 -5.40
N MET A 84 14.68 10.30 -6.32
CA MET A 84 13.50 9.68 -6.91
C MET A 84 13.88 8.47 -7.76
N ASP A 85 14.95 8.54 -8.55
CA ASP A 85 15.48 7.40 -9.31
C ASP A 85 15.82 6.22 -8.40
N GLN A 86 16.45 6.48 -7.25
CA GLN A 86 16.76 5.45 -6.26
C GLN A 86 15.48 4.84 -5.66
N GLN A 87 14.49 5.66 -5.31
CA GLN A 87 13.22 5.16 -4.78
C GLN A 87 12.47 4.31 -5.81
N VAL A 88 12.42 4.74 -7.05
CA VAL A 88 11.79 3.98 -8.15
C VAL A 88 12.53 2.66 -8.38
N ALA A 89 13.87 2.68 -8.38
CA ALA A 89 14.68 1.47 -8.53
C ALA A 89 14.46 0.49 -7.37
N GLN A 90 14.41 0.98 -6.13
CA GLN A 90 14.12 0.16 -4.95
C GLN A 90 12.70 -0.42 -4.99
N ALA A 91 11.71 0.39 -5.37
CA ALA A 91 10.33 -0.07 -5.49
C ALA A 91 10.19 -1.17 -6.58
N ARG A 92 10.87 -1.01 -7.73
CA ARG A 92 10.90 -2.04 -8.78
C ARG A 92 11.59 -3.31 -8.29
N ALA A 93 12.76 -3.19 -7.67
CA ALA A 93 13.48 -4.35 -7.14
C ALA A 93 12.66 -5.11 -6.09
N ALA A 94 11.91 -4.39 -5.23
CA ALA A 94 11.01 -5.00 -4.25
C ALA A 94 9.83 -5.71 -4.94
N ALA A 95 9.23 -5.10 -5.96
CA ALA A 95 8.15 -5.71 -6.74
C ALA A 95 8.62 -6.95 -7.50
N ASP A 96 9.79 -6.88 -8.13
CA ASP A 96 10.38 -8.02 -8.84
C ASP A 96 10.71 -9.18 -7.89
N ALA A 97 11.24 -8.86 -6.69
CA ALA A 97 11.52 -9.87 -5.66
C ALA A 97 10.24 -10.51 -5.12
N GLN A 98 9.18 -9.72 -4.94
CA GLN A 98 7.89 -10.25 -4.53
C GLN A 98 7.27 -11.14 -5.61
N ALA A 99 7.29 -10.71 -6.87
CA ALA A 99 6.79 -11.52 -7.99
C ALA A 99 7.57 -12.83 -8.14
N ALA A 100 8.89 -12.80 -7.94
CA ALA A 100 9.71 -14.01 -7.97
C ALA A 100 9.37 -14.96 -6.80
N ALA A 101 9.15 -14.44 -5.60
CA ALA A 101 8.76 -15.23 -4.44
C ALA A 101 7.36 -15.85 -4.62
N GLU A 102 6.41 -15.10 -5.18
CA GLU A 102 5.07 -15.61 -5.50
C GLU A 102 5.12 -16.71 -6.57
N ALA A 103 5.94 -16.52 -7.61
CA ALA A 103 6.13 -17.53 -8.64
C ALA A 103 6.79 -18.81 -8.09
N GLU A 104 7.78 -18.69 -7.22
CA GLU A 104 8.41 -19.83 -6.54
C GLU A 104 7.42 -20.55 -5.64
N ALA A 105 6.61 -19.82 -4.85
CA ALA A 105 5.58 -20.40 -4.00
C ALA A 105 4.51 -21.12 -4.82
N ALA A 106 4.10 -20.56 -5.95
CA ALA A 106 3.15 -21.20 -6.86
C ALA A 106 3.74 -22.49 -7.46
N ALA A 107 5.01 -22.47 -7.89
CA ALA A 107 5.67 -23.65 -8.44
C ALA A 107 5.84 -24.77 -7.39
N LYS A 108 6.15 -24.43 -6.15
CA LYS A 108 6.21 -25.40 -5.04
C LYS A 108 4.84 -25.99 -4.74
N LEU A 109 3.80 -25.14 -4.73
CA LEU A 109 2.42 -25.61 -4.55
C LEU A 109 2.02 -26.58 -5.68
N ASP A 110 2.31 -26.23 -6.93
CA ASP A 110 2.04 -27.10 -8.09
C ASP A 110 2.76 -28.46 -7.98
N ALA A 111 4.00 -28.44 -7.52
CA ALA A 111 4.78 -29.67 -7.31
C ALA A 111 4.25 -30.54 -6.14
N ALA A 112 3.68 -29.90 -5.11
CA ALA A 112 3.07 -30.61 -3.98
C ALA A 112 1.66 -31.15 -4.28
N LEU A 113 0.96 -30.55 -5.25
CA LEU A 113 -0.33 -30.99 -5.72
C LEU A 113 -0.17 -32.24 -6.60
N ALA A 114 -0.15 -33.40 -6.00
CA ALA A 114 -0.09 -34.68 -6.68
C ALA A 114 -1.16 -35.64 -6.13
N VAL A 115 -1.68 -36.50 -6.99
CA VAL A 115 -2.60 -37.56 -6.55
C VAL A 115 -1.94 -38.43 -5.50
N GLY A 116 -2.61 -38.65 -4.38
CA GLY A 116 -2.12 -39.38 -3.21
C GLY A 116 -1.42 -38.49 -2.15
N THR A 117 -1.23 -37.19 -2.40
CA THR A 117 -0.69 -36.27 -1.40
C THR A 117 -1.71 -36.06 -0.27
N ALA A 118 -1.24 -36.16 0.97
CA ALA A 118 -2.05 -35.85 2.14
C ALA A 118 -2.29 -34.35 2.28
N VAL A 119 -3.51 -33.99 2.61
CA VAL A 119 -3.94 -32.60 2.84
C VAL A 119 -4.37 -32.45 4.30
N ILE A 120 -3.88 -31.40 4.94
CA ILE A 120 -4.35 -30.96 6.26
C ILE A 120 -5.17 -29.69 6.14
N THR A 121 -5.93 -29.36 7.15
CA THR A 121 -6.71 -28.12 7.23
C THR A 121 -5.94 -27.03 7.99
N SER A 122 -6.42 -25.79 7.96
CA SER A 122 -5.79 -24.67 8.69
C SER A 122 -5.73 -24.86 10.21
N ASP A 123 -6.54 -25.76 10.76
CA ASP A 123 -6.52 -26.19 12.16
C ASP A 123 -5.71 -27.49 12.39
N ALA A 124 -4.82 -27.84 11.45
CA ALA A 124 -3.94 -29.01 11.48
C ALA A 124 -4.69 -30.36 11.61
N GLN A 125 -5.92 -30.43 11.13
CA GLN A 125 -6.68 -31.67 11.08
C GLN A 125 -6.48 -32.36 9.72
N PRO A 126 -6.43 -33.69 9.66
CA PRO A 126 -6.33 -34.42 8.39
C PRO A 126 -7.63 -34.22 7.58
N LEU A 127 -7.51 -33.57 6.40
CA LEU A 127 -8.64 -33.46 5.48
C LEU A 127 -8.78 -34.74 4.64
N GLY A 128 -7.67 -35.33 4.25
CA GLY A 128 -7.66 -36.53 3.42
C GLY A 128 -6.50 -36.57 2.45
N THR A 129 -6.66 -37.28 1.33
CA THR A 129 -5.66 -37.38 0.28
C THR A 129 -6.24 -36.92 -1.06
N ILE A 130 -5.41 -36.31 -1.89
CA ILE A 130 -5.81 -35.91 -3.25
C ILE A 130 -6.13 -37.18 -4.07
N SER A 131 -7.36 -37.26 -4.54
CA SER A 131 -7.86 -38.35 -5.39
C SER A 131 -7.81 -37.99 -6.87
N GLU A 132 -8.12 -36.74 -7.21
CA GLU A 132 -8.14 -36.23 -8.56
C GLU A 132 -7.69 -34.76 -8.58
N LEU A 133 -7.03 -34.35 -9.66
CA LEU A 133 -6.48 -33.03 -9.84
C LEU A 133 -6.86 -32.50 -11.22
N ASP A 134 -7.62 -31.40 -11.24
CA ASP A 134 -7.93 -30.62 -12.41
C ASP A 134 -7.25 -29.23 -12.35
N ASP A 135 -7.24 -28.51 -13.46
CA ASP A 135 -6.64 -27.17 -13.55
C ASP A 135 -7.27 -26.18 -12.56
N ALA A 136 -8.57 -26.30 -12.27
CA ALA A 136 -9.31 -25.37 -11.42
C ALA A 136 -9.70 -25.97 -10.06
N ASN A 137 -9.83 -27.30 -9.95
CA ASN A 137 -10.36 -27.97 -8.78
C ASN A 137 -9.49 -29.15 -8.37
N ILE A 138 -9.54 -29.45 -7.10
CA ILE A 138 -8.87 -30.60 -6.49
C ILE A 138 -9.90 -31.43 -5.75
N VAL A 139 -9.93 -32.72 -6.04
CA VAL A 139 -10.80 -33.68 -5.35
C VAL A 139 -9.99 -34.37 -4.26
N VAL A 140 -10.42 -34.19 -3.03
CA VAL A 140 -9.81 -34.80 -1.85
C VAL A 140 -10.70 -35.93 -1.37
N SER A 141 -10.15 -37.13 -1.17
CA SER A 141 -10.82 -38.24 -0.57
C SER A 141 -10.72 -38.16 0.95
N ASN A 142 -11.86 -37.99 1.60
CA ASN A 142 -11.99 -37.94 3.06
C ASN A 142 -12.75 -39.21 3.55
N GLU A 143 -12.26 -39.80 4.62
CA GLU A 143 -12.85 -41.05 5.16
C GLU A 143 -14.26 -40.86 5.74
N THR A 144 -14.63 -39.65 6.13
CA THR A 144 -15.91 -39.36 6.82
C THR A 144 -16.99 -38.91 5.84
N VAL A 145 -16.64 -38.07 4.84
CA VAL A 145 -17.62 -37.45 3.92
C VAL A 145 -17.45 -37.90 2.47
N GLY A 146 -16.46 -38.73 2.17
CA GLY A 146 -16.19 -39.20 0.82
C GLY A 146 -15.37 -38.22 0.00
N LEU A 147 -15.76 -37.98 -1.25
CA LEU A 147 -15.03 -37.08 -2.16
C LEU A 147 -15.47 -35.63 -1.92
N VAL A 148 -14.50 -34.75 -1.71
CA VAL A 148 -14.70 -33.31 -1.50
C VAL A 148 -13.96 -32.56 -2.62
N THR A 149 -14.71 -31.79 -3.40
CA THR A 149 -14.13 -30.96 -4.47
C THR A 149 -13.92 -29.54 -3.95
N LEU A 150 -12.69 -29.07 -4.00
CA LEU A 150 -12.29 -27.74 -3.54
C LEU A 150 -11.57 -27.00 -4.67
N PRO A 151 -11.77 -25.67 -4.81
CA PRO A 151 -11.00 -24.85 -5.74
C PRO A 151 -9.51 -24.90 -5.40
N ARG A 152 -8.65 -24.84 -6.42
CA ARG A 152 -7.19 -24.88 -6.27
C ARG A 152 -6.67 -23.76 -5.36
N ASP A 153 -7.30 -22.57 -5.39
CA ASP A 153 -6.96 -21.41 -4.56
C ASP A 153 -7.15 -21.62 -3.05
N PHE A 154 -7.88 -22.68 -2.68
CA PHE A 154 -8.06 -23.07 -1.28
C PHE A 154 -6.84 -23.74 -0.66
N PHE A 155 -5.85 -24.11 -1.47
CA PHE A 155 -4.65 -24.80 -1.02
C PHE A 155 -3.46 -23.86 -0.93
N ALA A 156 -2.61 -24.11 0.05
CA ALA A 156 -1.34 -23.45 0.24
C ALA A 156 -0.32 -24.44 0.82
N LEU A 157 0.95 -24.07 0.78
CA LEU A 157 1.96 -24.75 1.56
C LEU A 157 2.17 -24.00 2.89
N ASP A 158 2.37 -24.75 3.96
CA ASP A 158 2.80 -24.22 5.24
C ASP A 158 4.33 -24.04 5.30
N ALA A 159 4.86 -23.68 6.47
CA ALA A 159 6.29 -23.49 6.68
C ALA A 159 7.11 -24.79 6.58
N ASP A 160 6.46 -25.93 6.66
CA ASP A 160 7.06 -27.27 6.57
C ASP A 160 6.82 -27.93 5.18
N ASP A 161 6.42 -27.13 4.18
CA ASP A 161 6.06 -27.56 2.81
C ASP A 161 4.91 -28.58 2.77
N GLN A 162 4.05 -28.62 3.81
CA GLN A 162 2.86 -29.46 3.83
C GLN A 162 1.69 -28.79 3.14
N LEU A 163 0.89 -29.55 2.45
CA LEU A 163 -0.28 -29.05 1.74
C LEU A 163 -1.44 -28.80 2.71
N VAL A 164 -1.81 -27.52 2.84
CA VAL A 164 -2.83 -27.04 3.78
C VAL A 164 -4.01 -26.46 3.02
N ALA A 165 -5.24 -26.91 3.36
CA ALA A 165 -6.45 -26.21 2.96
C ALA A 165 -6.66 -24.95 3.83
N ARG A 166 -6.93 -23.80 3.23
CA ARG A 166 -7.09 -22.49 3.90
C ARG A 166 -8.37 -22.35 4.73
N ALA A 167 -9.10 -23.43 4.95
CA ALA A 167 -10.33 -23.49 5.78
C ALA A 167 -10.18 -24.53 6.86
N ASN A 168 -10.99 -24.40 7.92
CA ASN A 168 -11.07 -25.38 8.99
C ASN A 168 -11.84 -26.62 8.53
N LEU A 169 -11.58 -27.76 9.13
CA LEU A 169 -12.27 -28.99 8.80
C LEU A 169 -13.79 -28.84 8.94
N ALA A 170 -14.24 -28.19 10.01
CA ALA A 170 -15.68 -27.99 10.28
C ALA A 170 -16.37 -27.16 9.18
N ASP A 171 -15.72 -26.13 8.68
CA ASP A 171 -16.27 -25.25 7.63
C ASP A 171 -16.36 -25.99 6.29
N ILE A 172 -15.35 -26.80 5.96
CA ILE A 172 -15.34 -27.64 4.75
C ILE A 172 -16.49 -28.68 4.83
N LEU A 173 -16.59 -29.34 5.95
CA LEU A 173 -17.67 -30.37 6.14
C LEU A 173 -19.05 -29.73 6.08
N ALA A 174 -19.26 -28.56 6.66
CA ALA A 174 -20.52 -27.82 6.60
C ALA A 174 -20.87 -27.41 5.16
N ALA A 175 -19.89 -26.95 4.38
CA ALA A 175 -20.10 -26.58 2.98
C ALA A 175 -20.48 -27.79 2.09
N VAL A 176 -19.90 -28.97 2.36
CA VAL A 176 -20.18 -30.20 1.59
C VAL A 176 -21.54 -30.81 1.97
N GLN A 177 -21.96 -30.69 3.22
CA GLN A 177 -23.24 -31.23 3.68
C GLN A 177 -24.45 -30.33 3.43
N GLY A 178 -24.23 -29.06 3.11
CA GLY A 178 -25.25 -28.02 2.87
C GLY A 178 -25.56 -27.74 1.40
N GLY A 179 -24.98 -28.50 0.45
CA GLY A 179 -25.13 -28.33 -1.00
C GLY A 179 -26.08 -29.31 -1.64
#